data_c31a2e7700beaab0941577cbe74abf3a
#
_entry.id   c31a2e7700beaab0941577cbe74abf3a
#
_cell.length_a   1.000
_cell.length_b   1.000
_cell.length_c   1.000
_cell.angle_alpha   90.00
_cell.angle_beta   90.00
_cell.angle_gamma   90.00
#
_symmetry.space_group_name_H-M   'P 1'
#
loop_
_entity.id
_entity.type
_entity.pdbx_description
1 polymer ?
#
loop_
_entity_poly.entity_id
_entity_poly.type
_entity_poly.pdbx_seq_one_letter_code
_entity_poly.pdbx_strand_id
1 'polypeptide(L)'
;MDIALGVSMTPTTVRIALVEGENADGVTVDHDVFDISSEGPSATAPEQVLAAILGTRESAAEGGHRLAATGVAWRDHDDAARLRDALATQHIEHDVLLVSELHAAGALAEVAGRAVGYRRTALMLLDGDTATVAVVDTADGSITRVERQDLHTDDAVARLTSMVGALENLDEPPQGVFVVGSGLSVSALKLQLESNTSLPISAPDEAGVALARG
;
A
#
# COMPACT_ATOMS: atom_id res chain seq x y z
N MET A 1 17.67 17.96 -6.81
CA MET A 1 16.22 17.73 -6.62
C MET A 1 16.08 16.74 -5.50
N ASP A 2 15.16 16.98 -4.57
CA ASP A 2 14.88 16.01 -3.51
C ASP A 2 13.87 15.00 -4.02
N ILE A 3 14.07 13.74 -3.67
CA ILE A 3 13.22 12.60 -4.01
C ILE A 3 12.95 11.78 -2.76
N ALA A 4 11.77 11.17 -2.70
CA ALA A 4 11.38 10.23 -1.66
C ALA A 4 11.18 8.84 -2.27
N LEU A 5 11.58 7.81 -1.55
CA LEU A 5 11.41 6.42 -1.90
C LEU A 5 10.35 5.79 -1.00
N GLY A 6 9.28 5.34 -1.59
CA GLY A 6 8.25 4.54 -0.93
C GLY A 6 8.33 3.08 -1.37
N VAL A 7 8.13 2.19 -0.44
CA VAL A 7 8.15 0.74 -0.68
C VAL A 7 6.96 0.09 0.00
N SER A 8 6.25 -0.80 -0.71
CA SER A 8 5.30 -1.73 -0.11
C SER A 8 5.88 -3.13 -0.19
N MET A 9 6.08 -3.76 0.96
CA MET A 9 6.70 -5.08 1.10
C MET A 9 5.68 -6.09 1.62
N THR A 10 5.36 -7.08 0.80
CA THR A 10 4.58 -8.25 1.17
C THR A 10 5.41 -9.52 0.97
N PRO A 11 5.02 -10.68 1.51
CA PRO A 11 5.77 -11.93 1.32
C PRO A 11 5.93 -12.36 -0.14
N THR A 12 5.02 -11.92 -1.02
CA THR A 12 4.98 -12.34 -2.43
C THR A 12 5.37 -11.24 -3.41
N THR A 13 5.38 -9.98 -2.97
CA THR A 13 5.59 -8.86 -3.90
C THR A 13 6.23 -7.67 -3.17
N VAL A 14 7.19 -7.04 -3.82
CA VAL A 14 7.74 -5.74 -3.43
C VAL A 14 7.39 -4.72 -4.50
N ARG A 15 6.81 -3.60 -4.10
CA ARG A 15 6.48 -2.46 -4.98
C ARG A 15 7.24 -1.24 -4.52
N ILE A 16 7.78 -0.51 -5.47
CA ILE A 16 8.61 0.66 -5.25
C ILE A 16 8.01 1.83 -6.01
N ALA A 17 7.98 2.98 -5.38
CA ALA A 17 7.64 4.24 -6.00
C ALA A 17 8.70 5.29 -5.63
N LEU A 18 9.24 5.97 -6.63
CA LEU A 18 10.13 7.11 -6.48
C LEU A 18 9.35 8.37 -6.80
N VAL A 19 9.23 9.26 -5.84
CA VAL A 19 8.39 10.44 -5.93
C VAL A 19 9.24 11.70 -5.75
N GLU A 20 8.96 12.74 -6.55
CA GLU A 20 9.59 14.05 -6.40
C GLU A 20 9.11 14.73 -5.13
N GLY A 21 10.02 15.48 -4.49
CA GLY A 21 9.75 16.20 -3.25
C GLY A 21 10.22 15.49 -2.00
N GLU A 22 10.53 16.27 -0.96
CA GLU A 22 10.99 15.75 0.33
C GLU A 22 9.90 14.95 1.06
N ASN A 23 8.64 15.33 0.85
CA ASN A 23 7.46 14.73 1.48
C ASN A 23 6.65 13.86 0.50
N ALA A 24 7.23 13.42 -0.62
CA ALA A 24 6.55 12.64 -1.65
C ALA A 24 5.27 13.31 -2.22
N ASP A 25 5.23 14.64 -2.22
CA ASP A 25 4.07 15.44 -2.67
C ASP A 25 4.09 15.79 -4.16
N GLY A 26 5.17 15.40 -4.86
CA GLY A 26 5.36 15.63 -6.28
C GLY A 26 4.81 14.50 -7.17
N VAL A 27 5.32 14.45 -8.39
CA VAL A 27 4.96 13.40 -9.36
C VAL A 27 5.78 12.13 -9.11
N THR A 28 5.19 10.98 -9.47
CA THR A 28 5.94 9.73 -9.49
C THR A 28 6.98 9.80 -10.61
N VAL A 29 8.25 9.72 -10.24
CA VAL A 29 9.39 9.77 -11.17
C VAL A 29 9.62 8.41 -11.79
N ASP A 30 9.50 7.36 -10.97
CA ASP A 30 9.71 5.97 -11.37
C ASP A 30 8.94 5.04 -10.45
N HIS A 31 8.59 3.84 -10.93
CA HIS A 31 8.01 2.78 -10.12
C HIS A 31 8.40 1.42 -10.65
N ASP A 32 8.52 0.45 -9.76
CA ASP A 32 8.85 -0.92 -10.11
C ASP A 32 8.10 -1.93 -9.24
N VAL A 33 7.90 -3.14 -9.74
CA VAL A 33 7.22 -4.24 -9.07
C VAL A 33 8.03 -5.51 -9.24
N PHE A 34 8.38 -6.13 -8.11
CA PHE A 34 9.11 -7.39 -8.07
C PHE A 34 8.26 -8.48 -7.45
N ASP A 35 8.02 -9.56 -8.18
CA ASP A 35 7.39 -10.76 -7.63
C ASP A 35 8.43 -11.62 -6.91
N ILE A 36 8.13 -11.96 -5.66
CA ILE A 36 8.95 -12.84 -4.84
C ILE A 36 8.53 -14.28 -5.11
N SER A 37 9.31 -15.00 -5.91
CA SER A 37 9.04 -16.41 -6.15
C SER A 37 9.50 -17.26 -4.96
N SER A 38 8.63 -18.13 -4.47
CA SER A 38 8.96 -19.12 -3.43
C SER A 38 9.78 -20.32 -3.98
N GLU A 39 9.96 -20.41 -5.30
CA GLU A 39 10.68 -21.50 -5.96
C GLU A 39 12.06 -21.04 -6.46
N GLY A 40 13.12 -21.44 -5.77
CA GLY A 40 14.51 -21.24 -6.18
C GLY A 40 15.32 -20.31 -5.27
N PRO A 41 16.59 -20.05 -5.59
CA PRO A 41 17.49 -19.17 -4.84
C PRO A 41 17.21 -17.69 -5.15
N SER A 42 15.93 -17.28 -5.11
CA SER A 42 15.54 -15.88 -5.27
C SER A 42 15.79 -15.13 -3.97
N ALA A 43 16.18 -13.86 -4.07
CA ALA A 43 16.29 -12.99 -2.92
C ALA A 43 14.92 -12.85 -2.21
N THR A 44 14.95 -12.87 -0.87
CA THR A 44 13.75 -12.64 -0.06
C THR A 44 13.24 -11.20 -0.19
N ALA A 45 11.98 -10.93 0.18
CA ALA A 45 11.43 -9.58 0.13
C ALA A 45 12.31 -8.55 0.88
N PRO A 46 12.79 -8.80 2.11
CA PRO A 46 13.71 -7.88 2.80
C PRO A 46 15.03 -7.63 2.06
N GLU A 47 15.61 -8.66 1.44
CA GLU A 47 16.86 -8.51 0.67
C GLU A 47 16.65 -7.68 -0.59
N GLN A 48 15.54 -7.85 -1.28
CA GLN A 48 15.20 -7.04 -2.45
C GLN A 48 14.93 -5.59 -2.06
N VAL A 49 14.21 -5.34 -0.96
CA VAL A 49 13.97 -3.99 -0.46
C VAL A 49 15.29 -3.31 -0.09
N LEU A 50 16.19 -4.00 0.63
CA LEU A 50 17.50 -3.45 0.96
C LEU A 50 18.30 -3.10 -0.31
N ALA A 51 18.36 -4.01 -1.28
CA ALA A 51 19.06 -3.77 -2.55
C ALA A 51 18.48 -2.57 -3.31
N ALA A 52 17.15 -2.44 -3.34
CA ALA A 52 16.47 -1.31 -3.96
C ALA A 52 16.79 0.02 -3.26
N ILE A 53 16.78 0.07 -1.93
CA ILE A 53 17.14 1.27 -1.16
C ILE A 53 18.58 1.70 -1.46
N LEU A 54 19.52 0.76 -1.42
CA LEU A 54 20.94 1.05 -1.68
C LEU A 54 21.16 1.50 -3.13
N GLY A 55 20.57 0.81 -4.11
CA GLY A 55 20.66 1.17 -5.53
C GLY A 55 20.04 2.53 -5.83
N THR A 56 18.89 2.84 -5.23
CA THR A 56 18.26 4.17 -5.38
C THR A 56 19.13 5.28 -4.79
N ARG A 57 19.75 5.05 -3.63
CA ARG A 57 20.68 6.03 -3.02
C ARG A 57 21.87 6.32 -3.93
N GLU A 58 22.46 5.27 -4.50
CA GLU A 58 23.62 5.38 -5.42
C GLU A 58 23.21 6.13 -6.69
N SER A 59 22.13 5.69 -7.36
CA SER A 59 21.63 6.31 -8.59
C SER A 59 21.21 7.77 -8.38
N ALA A 60 20.59 8.10 -7.23
CA ALA A 60 20.23 9.46 -6.90
C ALA A 60 21.48 10.34 -6.76
N ALA A 61 22.51 9.85 -6.05
CA ALA A 61 23.76 10.59 -5.87
C ALA A 61 24.49 10.82 -7.22
N GLU A 62 24.55 9.82 -8.09
CA GLU A 62 25.11 9.94 -9.44
C GLU A 62 24.34 10.93 -10.31
N GLY A 63 23.02 10.96 -10.19
CA GLY A 63 22.13 11.90 -10.89
C GLY A 63 22.11 13.32 -10.32
N GLY A 64 22.85 13.58 -9.22
CA GLY A 64 22.84 14.89 -8.54
C GLY A 64 21.53 15.15 -7.79
N HIS A 65 20.81 14.10 -7.41
CA HIS A 65 19.59 14.12 -6.60
C HIS A 65 19.90 13.70 -5.16
N ARG A 66 19.04 14.09 -4.23
CA ARG A 66 19.13 13.68 -2.83
C ARG A 66 17.92 12.80 -2.49
N LEU A 67 18.16 11.57 -2.03
CA LEU A 67 17.12 10.76 -1.42
C LEU A 67 16.85 11.35 -0.02
N ALA A 68 15.76 12.09 0.11
CA ALA A 68 15.43 12.86 1.31
C ALA A 68 14.68 12.02 2.35
N ALA A 69 13.84 11.06 1.90
CA ALA A 69 13.07 10.20 2.75
C ALA A 69 12.96 8.79 2.14
N THR A 70 12.88 7.79 3.01
CA THR A 70 12.57 6.41 2.62
C THR A 70 11.56 5.83 3.59
N GLY A 71 10.41 5.35 3.07
CA GLY A 71 9.36 4.68 3.82
C GLY A 71 9.16 3.26 3.32
N VAL A 72 8.98 2.30 4.22
CA VAL A 72 8.64 0.92 3.89
C VAL A 72 7.39 0.50 4.64
N ALA A 73 6.30 0.28 3.90
CA ALA A 73 5.08 -0.34 4.42
C ALA A 73 5.23 -1.86 4.37
N TRP A 74 5.17 -2.51 5.54
CA TRP A 74 5.35 -3.95 5.66
C TRP A 74 4.05 -4.64 6.11
N ARG A 75 3.82 -5.87 5.64
CA ARG A 75 2.71 -6.73 6.03
C ARG A 75 3.13 -7.80 7.02
N ASP A 76 4.27 -8.45 6.78
CA ASP A 76 4.77 -9.55 7.59
C ASP A 76 5.76 -9.04 8.64
N HIS A 77 5.55 -9.43 9.91
CA HIS A 77 6.37 -8.96 11.02
C HIS A 77 7.79 -9.54 11.00
N ASP A 78 7.94 -10.78 10.57
CA ASP A 78 9.25 -11.45 10.52
C ASP A 78 10.10 -10.84 9.39
N ASP A 79 9.49 -10.53 8.25
CA ASP A 79 10.16 -9.81 7.16
C ASP A 79 10.56 -8.39 7.57
N ALA A 80 9.71 -7.69 8.33
CA ALA A 80 10.03 -6.37 8.88
C ALA A 80 11.22 -6.44 9.86
N ALA A 81 11.28 -7.48 10.70
CA ALA A 81 12.39 -7.68 11.61
C ALA A 81 13.69 -7.97 10.85
N ARG A 82 13.65 -8.85 9.85
CA ARG A 82 14.82 -9.16 8.99
C ARG A 82 15.33 -7.92 8.25
N LEU A 83 14.41 -7.12 7.71
CA LEU A 83 14.77 -5.86 7.04
C LEU A 83 15.43 -4.88 8.01
N ARG A 84 14.88 -4.73 9.23
CA ARG A 84 15.48 -3.86 10.27
C ARG A 84 16.90 -4.28 10.61
N ASP A 85 17.13 -5.57 10.79
CA ASP A 85 18.47 -6.12 11.10
C ASP A 85 19.44 -5.89 9.93
N ALA A 86 18.95 -6.05 8.69
CA ALA A 86 19.73 -5.80 7.49
C ALA A 86 20.10 -4.31 7.33
N LEU A 87 19.16 -3.38 7.58
CA LEU A 87 19.39 -1.95 7.58
C LEU A 87 20.41 -1.54 8.66
N ALA A 88 20.30 -2.11 9.86
CA ALA A 88 21.27 -1.88 10.95
C ALA A 88 22.67 -2.34 10.58
N THR A 89 22.81 -3.47 9.88
CA THR A 89 24.11 -3.96 9.39
C THR A 89 24.74 -2.98 8.38
N GLN A 90 23.93 -2.26 7.62
CA GLN A 90 24.38 -1.22 6.68
C GLN A 90 24.49 0.18 7.33
N HIS A 91 24.17 0.33 8.61
CA HIS A 91 24.16 1.59 9.35
C HIS A 91 23.22 2.66 8.74
N ILE A 92 22.08 2.24 8.18
CA ILE A 92 21.07 3.12 7.56
C ILE A 92 19.69 2.96 8.20
N GLU A 93 19.57 2.30 9.33
CA GLU A 93 18.29 2.05 10.03
C GLU A 93 17.56 3.32 10.44
N HIS A 94 18.28 4.43 10.62
CA HIS A 94 17.70 5.73 10.98
C HIS A 94 17.22 6.54 9.78
N ASP A 95 17.61 6.14 8.56
CA ASP A 95 17.25 6.80 7.31
C ASP A 95 15.96 6.20 6.71
N VAL A 96 15.44 5.10 7.28
CA VAL A 96 14.31 4.35 6.75
C VAL A 96 13.19 4.23 7.79
N LEU A 97 12.01 4.74 7.45
CA LEU A 97 10.80 4.58 8.26
C LEU A 97 10.12 3.26 7.95
N LEU A 98 10.00 2.37 8.92
CA LEU A 98 9.25 1.12 8.81
C LEU A 98 7.86 1.30 9.44
N VAL A 99 6.81 1.21 8.63
CA VAL A 99 5.41 1.28 9.08
C VAL A 99 4.65 0.01 8.72
N SER A 100 3.65 -0.39 9.53
CA SER A 100 2.81 -1.51 9.10
C SER A 100 1.91 -1.09 7.95
N GLU A 101 1.59 -2.04 7.06
CA GLU A 101 0.67 -1.82 5.94
C GLU A 101 -0.66 -1.20 6.38
N LEU A 102 -1.18 -1.61 7.53
CA LEU A 102 -2.42 -1.06 8.08
C LEU A 102 -2.29 0.41 8.49
N HIS A 103 -1.15 0.83 9.04
CA HIS A 103 -0.93 2.24 9.37
C HIS A 103 -0.75 3.07 8.11
N ALA A 104 0.00 2.59 7.12
CA ALA A 104 0.12 3.25 5.82
C ALA A 104 -1.26 3.37 5.13
N ALA A 105 -2.05 2.29 5.18
CA ALA A 105 -3.41 2.28 4.68
C ALA A 105 -4.32 3.29 5.39
N GLY A 106 -4.20 3.39 6.72
CA GLY A 106 -4.92 4.37 7.52
C GLY A 106 -4.62 5.80 7.11
N ALA A 107 -3.34 6.13 6.97
CA ALA A 107 -2.90 7.46 6.52
C ALA A 107 -3.39 7.77 5.10
N LEU A 108 -3.29 6.83 4.17
CA LEU A 108 -3.79 6.99 2.81
C LEU A 108 -5.31 7.23 2.78
N ALA A 109 -6.07 6.43 3.56
CA ALA A 109 -7.52 6.57 3.66
C ALA A 109 -7.94 7.90 4.30
N GLU A 110 -7.20 8.37 5.31
CA GLU A 110 -7.39 9.68 5.93
C GLU A 110 -7.24 10.81 4.90
N VAL A 111 -6.12 10.83 4.18
CA VAL A 111 -5.85 11.85 3.16
C VAL A 111 -6.90 11.80 2.05
N ALA A 112 -7.18 10.62 1.49
CA ALA A 112 -8.16 10.45 0.42
C ALA A 112 -9.58 10.84 0.88
N GLY A 113 -9.98 10.42 2.07
CA GLY A 113 -11.28 10.75 2.64
C GLY A 113 -11.45 12.25 2.92
N ARG A 114 -10.43 12.90 3.46
CA ARG A 114 -10.43 14.37 3.65
C ARG A 114 -10.55 15.14 2.35
N ALA A 115 -9.86 14.68 1.30
CA ALA A 115 -9.89 15.34 -0.01
C ALA A 115 -11.31 15.39 -0.62
N VAL A 116 -12.15 14.38 -0.33
CA VAL A 116 -13.55 14.32 -0.79
C VAL A 116 -14.56 14.72 0.28
N GLY A 117 -14.12 15.13 1.46
CA GLY A 117 -14.98 15.60 2.55
C GLY A 117 -15.69 14.48 3.33
N TYR A 118 -15.18 13.24 3.29
CA TYR A 118 -15.71 12.13 4.08
C TYR A 118 -15.21 12.20 5.52
N ARG A 119 -16.09 11.87 6.46
CA ARG A 119 -15.76 11.74 7.89
C ARG A 119 -15.26 10.34 8.23
N ARG A 120 -15.70 9.35 7.47
CA ARG A 120 -15.32 7.95 7.60
C ARG A 120 -15.17 7.34 6.22
N THR A 121 -14.08 6.64 6.01
CA THR A 121 -13.70 6.07 4.73
C THR A 121 -13.31 4.61 4.91
N ALA A 122 -13.65 3.76 3.96
CA ALA A 122 -13.09 2.42 3.87
C ALA A 122 -11.96 2.38 2.84
N LEU A 123 -10.88 1.68 3.15
CA LEU A 123 -9.83 1.31 2.22
C LEU A 123 -9.85 -0.20 2.02
N MET A 124 -9.95 -0.63 0.77
CA MET A 124 -9.83 -2.03 0.36
C MET A 124 -8.46 -2.24 -0.26
N LEU A 125 -7.64 -3.04 0.41
CA LEU A 125 -6.32 -3.45 -0.05
C LEU A 125 -6.41 -4.81 -0.72
N LEU A 126 -5.99 -4.88 -1.98
CA LEU A 126 -5.91 -6.12 -2.75
C LEU A 126 -4.46 -6.52 -2.92
N ASP A 127 -4.11 -7.75 -2.57
CA ASP A 127 -2.78 -8.29 -2.78
C ASP A 127 -2.83 -9.77 -3.11
N GLY A 128 -2.56 -10.08 -4.38
CA GLY A 128 -2.63 -11.44 -4.89
C GLY A 128 -4.00 -12.07 -4.66
N ASP A 129 -4.04 -13.01 -3.74
CA ASP A 129 -5.21 -13.79 -3.36
C ASP A 129 -5.85 -13.35 -2.04
N THR A 130 -5.52 -12.18 -1.52
CA THR A 130 -6.08 -11.64 -0.27
C THR A 130 -6.70 -10.27 -0.45
N ALA A 131 -7.77 -9.99 0.30
CA ALA A 131 -8.35 -8.66 0.46
C ALA A 131 -8.38 -8.27 1.94
N THR A 132 -8.00 -7.05 2.22
CA THR A 132 -8.13 -6.44 3.55
C THR A 132 -8.96 -5.17 3.42
N VAL A 133 -10.02 -5.05 4.21
CA VAL A 133 -10.81 -3.82 4.33
C VAL A 133 -10.52 -3.19 5.68
N ALA A 134 -10.15 -1.92 5.68
CA ALA A 134 -9.98 -1.10 6.86
C ALA A 134 -10.95 0.08 6.81
N VAL A 135 -11.68 0.32 7.92
CA VAL A 135 -12.52 1.52 8.08
C VAL A 135 -11.78 2.51 8.95
N VAL A 136 -11.64 3.73 8.43
CA VAL A 136 -10.80 4.79 9.01
C VAL A 136 -11.65 6.02 9.31
N ASP A 137 -11.49 6.58 10.51
CA ASP A 137 -11.96 7.91 10.83
C ASP A 137 -11.00 8.94 10.24
N THR A 138 -11.52 9.85 9.42
CA THR A 138 -10.67 10.82 8.70
C THR A 138 -10.26 12.02 9.58
N ALA A 139 -10.78 12.12 10.80
CA ALA A 139 -10.40 13.19 11.72
C ALA A 139 -8.98 12.99 12.28
N ASP A 140 -8.61 11.74 12.53
CA ASP A 140 -7.35 11.38 13.21
C ASP A 140 -6.63 10.16 12.60
N GLY A 141 -7.14 9.59 11.51
CA GLY A 141 -6.57 8.40 10.86
C GLY A 141 -6.77 7.10 11.65
N SER A 142 -7.59 7.10 12.71
CA SER A 142 -7.82 5.91 13.52
C SER A 142 -8.57 4.82 12.74
N ILE A 143 -8.06 3.59 12.84
CA ILE A 143 -8.68 2.43 12.21
C ILE A 143 -9.70 1.86 13.19
N THR A 144 -10.98 1.93 12.83
CA THR A 144 -12.09 1.49 13.66
C THR A 144 -12.51 0.04 13.42
N ARG A 145 -12.17 -0.49 12.24
CA ARG A 145 -12.47 -1.88 11.84
C ARG A 145 -11.45 -2.37 10.84
N VAL A 146 -11.07 -3.65 10.95
CA VAL A 146 -10.28 -4.37 9.95
C VAL A 146 -10.92 -5.73 9.71
N GLU A 147 -11.05 -6.09 8.45
CA GLU A 147 -11.50 -7.41 8.01
C GLU A 147 -10.58 -7.90 6.89
N ARG A 148 -10.10 -9.15 7.00
CA ARG A 148 -9.26 -9.77 5.97
C ARG A 148 -9.92 -11.06 5.50
N GLN A 149 -9.89 -11.30 4.19
CA GLN A 149 -10.39 -12.51 3.57
C GLN A 149 -9.43 -13.00 2.50
N ASP A 150 -9.31 -14.33 2.40
CA ASP A 150 -8.64 -14.98 1.28
C ASP A 150 -9.57 -15.00 0.08
N LEU A 151 -9.05 -14.64 -1.08
CA LEU A 151 -9.76 -14.61 -2.34
C LEU A 151 -9.36 -15.83 -3.16
N HIS A 152 -10.25 -16.83 -3.24
CA HIS A 152 -10.08 -17.89 -4.22
C HIS A 152 -10.64 -17.43 -5.57
N THR A 153 -9.98 -17.79 -6.66
CA THR A 153 -10.24 -17.26 -8.02
C THR A 153 -11.70 -17.29 -8.44
N ASP A 154 -12.43 -18.35 -8.09
CA ASP A 154 -13.81 -18.55 -8.53
C ASP A 154 -14.85 -17.71 -7.77
N ASP A 155 -14.51 -17.26 -6.54
CA ASP A 155 -15.44 -16.54 -5.64
C ASP A 155 -14.98 -15.11 -5.29
N ALA A 156 -13.86 -14.66 -5.83
CA ALA A 156 -13.21 -13.40 -5.42
C ALA A 156 -14.17 -12.19 -5.46
N VAL A 157 -14.89 -12.00 -6.56
CA VAL A 157 -15.82 -10.88 -6.72
C VAL A 157 -17.00 -10.99 -5.75
N ALA A 158 -17.56 -12.18 -5.55
CA ALA A 158 -18.65 -12.39 -4.62
C ALA A 158 -18.23 -12.10 -3.18
N ARG A 159 -17.01 -12.49 -2.79
CA ARG A 159 -16.43 -12.18 -1.46
C ARG A 159 -16.22 -10.68 -1.29
N LEU A 160 -15.62 -10.01 -2.26
CA LEU A 160 -15.40 -8.56 -2.22
C LEU A 160 -16.74 -7.80 -2.15
N THR A 161 -17.74 -8.23 -2.93
CA THR A 161 -19.10 -7.67 -2.87
C THR A 161 -19.70 -7.87 -1.46
N SER A 162 -19.52 -9.06 -0.86
CA SER A 162 -19.98 -9.32 0.50
C SER A 162 -19.28 -8.45 1.55
N MET A 163 -17.96 -8.25 1.42
CA MET A 163 -17.19 -7.39 2.32
C MET A 163 -17.69 -5.93 2.24
N VAL A 164 -17.91 -5.41 1.02
CA VAL A 164 -18.44 -4.05 0.85
C VAL A 164 -19.87 -3.93 1.36
N GLY A 165 -20.73 -4.91 1.07
CA GLY A 165 -22.10 -4.95 1.57
C GLY A 165 -22.18 -5.01 3.11
N ALA A 166 -21.21 -5.64 3.77
CA ALA A 166 -21.11 -5.64 5.22
C ALA A 166 -20.80 -4.24 5.80
N LEU A 167 -20.11 -3.38 5.06
CA LEU A 167 -19.82 -2.01 5.46
C LEU A 167 -21.07 -1.14 5.53
N GLU A 168 -22.03 -1.37 4.64
CA GLU A 168 -23.30 -0.61 4.61
C GLU A 168 -24.19 -0.89 5.84
N ASN A 169 -23.99 -2.07 6.47
CA ASN A 169 -24.76 -2.50 7.62
C ASN A 169 -24.11 -2.18 8.98
N LEU A 170 -23.03 -1.40 8.99
CA LEU A 170 -22.41 -0.92 10.23
C LEU A 170 -23.29 0.16 10.86
N ASP A 171 -23.23 0.28 12.18
CA ASP A 171 -23.91 1.36 12.92
C ASP A 171 -23.50 2.75 12.42
N GLU A 172 -22.23 2.86 12.02
CA GLU A 172 -21.63 4.05 11.42
C GLU A 172 -20.89 3.66 10.14
N PRO A 173 -21.60 3.59 8.99
CA PRO A 173 -21.01 3.16 7.75
C PRO A 173 -20.00 4.19 7.18
N PRO A 174 -18.99 3.76 6.44
CA PRO A 174 -18.13 4.67 5.68
C PRO A 174 -18.94 5.36 4.58
N GLN A 175 -18.50 6.53 4.15
CA GLN A 175 -19.16 7.33 3.10
C GLN A 175 -18.66 6.95 1.69
N GLY A 176 -17.61 6.14 1.59
CA GLY A 176 -17.08 5.59 0.35
C GLY A 176 -15.97 4.59 0.59
N VAL A 177 -15.59 3.89 -0.46
CA VAL A 177 -14.55 2.86 -0.47
C VAL A 177 -13.48 3.24 -1.48
N PHE A 178 -12.24 3.30 -1.05
CA PHE A 178 -11.07 3.40 -1.94
C PHE A 178 -10.47 2.02 -2.13
N VAL A 179 -10.23 1.62 -3.38
CA VAL A 179 -9.66 0.32 -3.73
C VAL A 179 -8.23 0.54 -4.21
N VAL A 180 -7.28 -0.09 -3.54
CA VAL A 180 -5.85 -0.04 -3.90
C VAL A 180 -5.28 -1.46 -3.92
N GLY A 181 -4.19 -1.67 -4.65
CA GLY A 181 -3.50 -2.95 -4.71
C GLY A 181 -3.39 -3.53 -6.11
N SER A 182 -3.11 -4.83 -6.19
CA SER A 182 -2.80 -5.54 -7.42
C SER A 182 -3.43 -6.94 -7.45
N GLY A 183 -3.27 -7.64 -8.59
CA GLY A 183 -3.70 -9.02 -8.78
C GLY A 183 -5.06 -9.17 -9.48
N LEU A 184 -5.99 -8.25 -9.26
CA LEU A 184 -7.25 -8.15 -10.01
C LEU A 184 -7.24 -6.85 -10.82
N SER A 185 -7.95 -6.82 -11.94
CA SER A 185 -8.19 -5.56 -12.65
C SER A 185 -9.06 -4.66 -11.76
N VAL A 186 -8.42 -3.71 -11.07
CA VAL A 186 -9.09 -2.79 -10.15
C VAL A 186 -10.21 -2.02 -10.86
N SER A 187 -10.02 -1.65 -12.13
CA SER A 187 -11.04 -0.95 -12.92
C SER A 187 -12.26 -1.84 -13.21
N ALA A 188 -12.06 -3.12 -13.54
CA ALA A 188 -13.15 -4.06 -13.75
C ALA A 188 -13.89 -4.37 -12.44
N LEU A 189 -13.13 -4.54 -11.35
CA LEU A 189 -13.66 -4.75 -10.01
C LEU A 189 -14.51 -3.56 -9.55
N LYS A 190 -14.04 -2.34 -9.78
CA LYS A 190 -14.77 -1.12 -9.45
C LYS A 190 -16.18 -1.15 -10.04
N LEU A 191 -16.31 -1.41 -11.35
CA LEU A 191 -17.60 -1.46 -12.02
C LEU A 191 -18.53 -2.54 -11.43
N GLN A 192 -17.98 -3.67 -11.05
CA GLN A 192 -18.75 -4.77 -10.44
C GLN A 192 -19.21 -4.43 -9.02
N LEU A 193 -18.35 -3.82 -8.22
CA LEU A 193 -18.71 -3.36 -6.88
C LEU A 193 -19.75 -2.24 -6.93
N GLU A 194 -19.60 -1.23 -7.79
CA GLU A 194 -20.56 -0.13 -7.97
C GLU A 194 -21.96 -0.61 -8.34
N SER A 195 -22.07 -1.74 -9.04
CA SER A 195 -23.37 -2.31 -9.40
C SER A 195 -24.07 -3.02 -8.23
N ASN A 196 -23.35 -3.32 -7.14
CA ASN A 196 -23.85 -4.13 -6.02
C ASN A 196 -23.82 -3.40 -4.66
N THR A 197 -23.43 -2.14 -4.61
CA THR A 197 -23.37 -1.31 -3.39
C THR A 197 -23.88 0.10 -3.66
N SER A 198 -24.39 0.76 -2.63
CA SER A 198 -24.72 2.19 -2.67
C SER A 198 -23.51 3.08 -2.33
N LEU A 199 -22.41 2.50 -1.81
CA LEU A 199 -21.21 3.24 -1.46
C LEU A 199 -20.44 3.65 -2.73
N PRO A 200 -20.01 4.91 -2.85
CA PRO A 200 -19.10 5.33 -3.91
C PRO A 200 -17.81 4.53 -3.86
N ILE A 201 -17.42 3.93 -4.99
CA ILE A 201 -16.18 3.18 -5.12
C ILE A 201 -15.18 4.02 -5.92
N SER A 202 -14.04 4.29 -5.33
CA SER A 202 -12.94 5.03 -5.97
C SER A 202 -11.71 4.16 -6.08
N ALA A 203 -11.00 4.26 -7.18
CA ALA A 203 -9.72 3.62 -7.38
C ALA A 203 -8.76 4.64 -7.99
N PRO A 204 -7.59 4.89 -7.41
CA PRO A 204 -6.58 5.73 -8.03
C PRO A 204 -6.04 5.09 -9.30
N ASP A 205 -5.57 5.89 -10.26
CA ASP A 205 -5.00 5.39 -11.52
C ASP A 205 -3.79 4.48 -11.29
N GLU A 206 -3.00 4.74 -10.23
CA GLU A 206 -1.85 3.95 -9.81
C GLU A 206 -2.16 3.11 -8.55
N ALA A 207 -3.32 2.43 -8.53
CA ALA A 207 -3.78 1.66 -7.38
C ALA A 207 -2.76 0.63 -6.87
N GLY A 208 -1.94 0.06 -7.78
CA GLY A 208 -0.92 -0.94 -7.44
C GLY A 208 0.24 -0.41 -6.62
N VAL A 209 0.57 0.86 -6.71
CA VAL A 209 1.69 1.49 -5.98
C VAL A 209 1.24 2.54 -4.97
N ALA A 210 -0.07 2.68 -4.75
CA ALA A 210 -0.64 3.71 -3.89
C ALA A 210 -0.07 3.68 -2.46
N LEU A 211 0.12 2.48 -1.87
CA LEU A 211 0.75 2.33 -0.55
C LEU A 211 2.25 2.63 -0.52
N ALA A 212 2.95 2.45 -1.63
CA ALA A 212 4.35 2.81 -1.73
C ALA A 212 4.53 4.33 -1.92
N ARG A 213 3.51 5.01 -2.44
CA ARG A 213 3.51 6.45 -2.67
C ARG A 213 3.06 7.27 -1.45
N GLY A 214 2.17 6.74 -0.62
CA GLY A 214 1.58 7.40 0.57
C GLY A 214 2.40 7.15 1.78
#